data_cc6133bd4a140176fac919b88114cd11
#
_entry.id   cc6133bd4a140176fac919b88114cd11
#
_cell.length_a   1.000
_cell.length_b   1.000
_cell.length_c   1.000
_cell.angle_alpha   90.00
_cell.angle_beta   90.00
_cell.angle_gamma   90.00
#
_symmetry.space_group_name_H-M   'P 1'
#
loop_
_entity.id
_entity.type
_entity.pdbx_description
1 polymer ?
#
loop_
_entity_poly.entity_id
_entity_poly.type
_entity_poly.pdbx_seq_one_letter_code
_entity_poly.pdbx_strand_id
1 'polypeptide(L)'
;MNKSDLVAIDKDSEFVPHYTSDGKYFYHELSPYVSLRVAPHSSAMTIGKKYYSTDGIHFDGFTIENPFLFRNLTKPSNYSAAELDKIYSLMNIRDSRLSGKGAVFKEAEERYGVNALYLMAHSALESAWGRSQIAKDKNNFFGIAAYDSSPYTSAKKFDDVDKGILGAAKWIRENYIDYGRDHLGNKATGMNVLYASDPYWGEKIASIMMNINSRLGGKD
;
A
#
# COMPACT_ATOMS: atom_id res chain seq x y z
N MET A 1 5.22 11.48 22.60
CA MET A 1 6.07 11.30 21.42
C MET A 1 7.38 10.73 21.90
N ASN A 2 7.66 9.44 21.64
CA ASN A 2 8.94 8.83 22.00
C ASN A 2 10.01 9.33 21.03
N LYS A 3 11.25 9.53 21.53
CA LYS A 3 12.39 9.91 20.68
C LYS A 3 12.69 8.93 19.53
N SER A 4 12.20 7.69 19.63
CA SER A 4 12.26 6.65 18.58
C SER A 4 11.34 6.90 17.38
N ASP A 5 10.37 7.82 17.50
CA ASP A 5 9.41 8.13 16.43
C ASP A 5 9.91 9.26 15.51
N LEU A 6 11.06 9.84 15.84
CA LEU A 6 11.73 10.79 14.96
C LEU A 6 12.50 10.00 13.91
N VAL A 7 12.08 10.09 12.66
CA VAL A 7 12.90 9.64 11.53
C VAL A 7 14.22 10.40 11.61
N ALA A 8 15.31 9.68 11.82
CA ALA A 8 16.64 10.29 11.79
C ALA A 8 16.85 10.82 10.36
N ILE A 9 16.79 12.14 10.20
CA ILE A 9 17.22 12.78 8.96
C ILE A 9 18.73 12.60 8.94
N ASP A 10 19.22 11.88 7.94
CA ASP A 10 20.65 11.80 7.68
C ASP A 10 21.17 13.23 7.54
N LYS A 11 22.12 13.62 8.39
CA LYS A 11 22.65 14.98 8.43
C LYS A 11 23.33 15.40 7.13
N ASP A 12 23.67 14.43 6.28
CA ASP A 12 24.30 14.65 4.96
C ASP A 12 23.27 14.70 3.81
N SER A 13 21.97 14.49 4.10
CA SER A 13 20.92 14.57 3.08
C SER A 13 20.35 15.99 3.05
N GLU A 14 20.61 16.71 1.95
CA GLU A 14 19.97 18.00 1.65
C GLU A 14 18.47 17.89 1.42
N PHE A 15 17.92 16.67 1.31
CA PHE A 15 16.52 16.41 1.02
C PHE A 15 15.71 16.24 2.30
N VAL A 16 14.75 17.14 2.51
CA VAL A 16 13.74 17.02 3.57
C VAL A 16 12.45 16.53 2.96
N PRO A 17 11.86 15.40 3.45
CA PRO A 17 10.54 14.95 3.01
C PRO A 17 9.51 16.06 3.11
N HIS A 18 8.71 16.24 2.05
CA HIS A 18 7.74 17.32 1.94
C HIS A 18 6.62 16.94 0.98
N TYR A 19 5.57 17.73 0.94
CA TYR A 19 4.45 17.52 0.03
C TYR A 19 4.44 18.58 -1.07
N THR A 20 4.06 18.17 -2.30
CA THR A 20 3.92 19.09 -3.44
C THR A 20 2.67 18.72 -4.26
N SER A 21 2.20 19.67 -5.08
CA SER A 21 1.15 19.40 -6.05
C SER A 21 1.62 19.67 -7.48
N ASP A 22 1.22 18.79 -8.42
CA ASP A 22 1.41 18.96 -9.86
C ASP A 22 0.22 19.61 -10.56
N GLY A 23 -0.82 20.00 -9.81
CA GLY A 23 -2.08 20.57 -10.33
C GLY A 23 -3.15 19.50 -10.61
N LYS A 24 -2.81 18.21 -10.54
CA LYS A 24 -3.75 17.11 -10.66
C LYS A 24 -3.83 16.29 -9.38
N TYR A 25 -2.70 16.05 -8.76
CA TYR A 25 -2.58 15.29 -7.52
C TYR A 25 -1.66 15.99 -6.52
N PHE A 26 -1.76 15.58 -5.27
CA PHE A 26 -0.89 15.96 -4.18
C PHE A 26 -0.01 14.76 -3.82
N TYR A 27 1.27 15.01 -3.69
CA TYR A 27 2.30 13.98 -3.50
C TYR A 27 3.07 14.21 -2.22
N HIS A 28 3.43 13.12 -1.54
CA HIS A 28 4.43 13.11 -0.49
C HIS A 28 5.76 12.69 -1.11
N GLU A 29 6.69 13.62 -1.19
CA GLU A 29 8.05 13.43 -1.68
C GLU A 29 8.91 12.92 -0.52
N LEU A 30 9.22 11.62 -0.49
CA LEU A 30 10.01 10.98 0.58
C LEU A 30 11.50 11.09 0.32
N SER A 31 11.90 11.17 -0.95
CA SER A 31 13.29 11.37 -1.42
C SER A 31 13.27 11.92 -2.83
N PRO A 32 14.43 12.30 -3.41
CA PRO A 32 14.49 12.71 -4.82
C PRO A 32 13.97 11.67 -5.82
N TYR A 33 13.80 10.41 -5.37
CA TYR A 33 13.43 9.28 -6.23
C TYR A 33 12.11 8.60 -5.82
N VAL A 34 11.53 9.01 -4.69
CA VAL A 34 10.32 8.38 -4.15
C VAL A 34 9.26 9.42 -3.88
N SER A 35 8.22 9.38 -4.70
CA SER A 35 7.04 10.25 -4.63
C SER A 35 5.78 9.40 -4.48
N LEU A 36 4.99 9.66 -3.45
CA LEU A 36 3.75 8.94 -3.15
C LEU A 36 2.56 9.83 -3.45
N ARG A 37 1.64 9.38 -4.29
CA ARG A 37 0.37 10.07 -4.51
C ARG A 37 -0.52 9.88 -3.29
N VAL A 38 -0.92 10.97 -2.64
CA VAL A 38 -1.67 10.92 -1.36
C VAL A 38 -3.09 11.49 -1.46
N ALA A 39 -3.33 12.43 -2.38
CA ALA A 39 -4.67 13.02 -2.56
C ALA A 39 -4.84 13.61 -3.98
N PRO A 40 -6.07 13.91 -4.42
CA PRO A 40 -6.30 14.83 -5.53
C PRO A 40 -5.80 16.24 -5.19
N HIS A 41 -5.45 17.02 -6.22
CA HIS A 41 -5.21 18.46 -6.07
C HIS A 41 -6.49 19.20 -5.64
N SER A 42 -6.35 20.19 -4.79
CA SER A 42 -7.42 21.14 -4.44
C SER A 42 -7.00 22.59 -4.67
N SER A 43 -7.97 23.49 -4.77
CA SER A 43 -7.73 24.92 -4.98
C SER A 43 -6.98 25.60 -3.82
N ALA A 44 -6.90 24.97 -2.65
CA ALA A 44 -6.12 25.45 -1.52
C ALA A 44 -4.60 25.23 -1.70
N MET A 45 -4.21 24.42 -2.69
CA MET A 45 -2.82 24.07 -2.97
C MET A 45 -2.25 24.96 -4.07
N THR A 46 -1.01 25.42 -3.90
CA THR A 46 -0.25 26.07 -4.96
C THR A 46 0.64 25.03 -5.63
N ILE A 47 0.60 24.93 -6.95
CA ILE A 47 1.41 24.01 -7.75
C ILE A 47 2.89 24.26 -7.50
N GLY A 48 3.66 23.21 -7.21
CA GLY A 48 5.10 23.24 -6.97
C GLY A 48 5.53 23.83 -5.62
N LYS A 49 4.61 24.39 -4.82
CA LYS A 49 4.93 24.83 -3.46
C LYS A 49 5.18 23.61 -2.57
N LYS A 50 6.19 23.71 -1.69
CA LYS A 50 6.48 22.71 -0.66
C LYS A 50 5.59 22.93 0.55
N TYR A 51 4.97 21.86 1.04
CA TYR A 51 4.16 21.83 2.25
C TYR A 51 4.74 20.80 3.22
N TYR A 52 4.50 21.00 4.51
CA TYR A 52 4.96 20.10 5.57
C TYR A 52 3.79 19.76 6.47
N SER A 53 3.75 18.51 6.94
CA SER A 53 2.76 18.01 7.87
C SER A 53 3.37 16.92 8.74
N THR A 54 2.99 16.85 9.99
CA THR A 54 3.42 15.80 10.92
C THR A 54 2.57 14.56 10.87
N ASP A 55 1.36 14.66 10.33
CA ASP A 55 0.40 13.55 10.23
C ASP A 55 -0.02 13.20 8.80
N GLY A 56 0.40 14.02 7.81
CA GLY A 56 0.06 13.84 6.41
C GLY A 56 -1.38 14.20 6.04
N ILE A 57 -2.12 14.85 6.95
CA ILE A 57 -3.54 15.22 6.78
C ILE A 57 -3.76 16.71 6.99
N HIS A 58 -3.19 17.27 8.05
CA HIS A 58 -3.34 18.67 8.41
C HIS A 58 -2.15 19.48 7.90
N PHE A 59 -2.42 20.51 7.10
CA PHE A 59 -1.46 21.45 6.53
C PHE A 59 -1.83 22.87 6.92
N ASP A 60 -0.88 23.80 6.78
CA ASP A 60 -1.16 25.22 7.00
C ASP A 60 -2.19 25.72 5.99
N GLY A 61 -3.39 26.05 6.49
CA GLY A 61 -4.50 26.58 5.71
C GLY A 61 -5.43 25.54 5.05
N PHE A 62 -5.15 24.23 5.12
CA PHE A 62 -6.05 23.21 4.57
C PHE A 62 -5.82 21.81 5.18
N THR A 63 -6.77 20.93 4.94
CA THR A 63 -6.66 19.49 5.21
C THR A 63 -6.82 18.69 3.93
N ILE A 64 -6.25 17.47 3.91
CA ILE A 64 -6.50 16.51 2.83
C ILE A 64 -7.21 15.28 3.35
N GLU A 65 -7.99 14.65 2.47
CA GLU A 65 -8.44 13.29 2.66
C GLU A 65 -7.54 12.36 1.85
N ASN A 66 -6.84 11.43 2.51
CA ASN A 66 -6.20 10.31 1.84
C ASN A 66 -7.22 9.17 1.79
N PRO A 67 -7.95 8.99 0.67
CA PRO A 67 -9.13 8.14 0.63
C PRO A 67 -8.81 6.66 0.85
N PHE A 68 -7.56 6.24 0.65
CA PHE A 68 -7.14 4.85 0.80
C PHE A 68 -6.38 4.59 2.08
N LEU A 69 -5.77 5.60 2.71
CA LEU A 69 -4.99 5.42 3.93
C LEU A 69 -5.87 5.01 5.13
N PHE A 70 -7.06 5.61 5.22
CA PHE A 70 -8.01 5.39 6.30
C PHE A 70 -9.28 4.65 5.85
N ARG A 71 -9.29 4.10 4.64
CA ARG A 71 -10.39 3.28 4.15
C ARG A 71 -10.54 2.03 5.00
N ASN A 72 -11.79 1.72 5.37
CA ASN A 72 -12.11 0.46 5.98
C ASN A 72 -11.89 -0.70 4.98
N LEU A 73 -10.89 -1.54 5.26
CA LEU A 73 -10.44 -2.63 4.41
C LEU A 73 -11.38 -3.85 4.41
N THR A 74 -12.44 -3.84 5.25
CA THR A 74 -13.50 -4.87 5.21
C THR A 74 -14.57 -4.56 4.16
N LYS A 75 -14.60 -3.35 3.61
CA LYS A 75 -15.53 -2.99 2.55
C LYS A 75 -15.04 -3.56 1.22
N PRO A 76 -15.90 -4.29 0.48
CA PRO A 76 -15.51 -4.87 -0.81
C PRO A 76 -15.07 -3.80 -1.81
N SER A 77 -14.17 -4.20 -2.71
CA SER A 77 -13.83 -3.41 -3.89
C SER A 77 -14.94 -3.48 -4.95
N ASN A 78 -15.23 -2.35 -5.59
CA ASN A 78 -16.21 -2.23 -6.66
C ASN A 78 -15.71 -2.76 -8.01
N TYR A 79 -14.48 -3.26 -8.08
CA TYR A 79 -13.92 -3.84 -9.29
C TYR A 79 -14.25 -5.33 -9.40
N SER A 80 -14.57 -5.76 -10.63
CA SER A 80 -14.62 -7.18 -10.99
C SER A 80 -13.22 -7.77 -11.12
N ALA A 81 -13.13 -9.11 -11.07
CA ALA A 81 -11.89 -9.85 -11.30
C ALA A 81 -11.19 -9.45 -12.62
N ALA A 82 -11.96 -9.38 -13.72
CA ALA A 82 -11.44 -9.02 -15.03
C ALA A 82 -10.93 -7.57 -15.10
N GLU A 83 -11.52 -6.66 -14.33
CA GLU A 83 -11.03 -5.27 -14.25
C GLU A 83 -9.72 -5.21 -13.47
N LEU A 84 -9.61 -5.92 -12.34
CA LEU A 84 -8.37 -6.01 -11.58
C LEU A 84 -7.23 -6.57 -12.41
N ASP A 85 -7.49 -7.58 -13.24
CA ASP A 85 -6.47 -8.17 -14.12
C ASP A 85 -5.91 -7.19 -15.17
N LYS A 86 -6.71 -6.23 -15.63
CA LYS A 86 -6.27 -5.22 -16.62
C LYS A 86 -5.10 -4.37 -16.12
N ILE A 87 -4.90 -4.24 -14.80
CA ILE A 87 -3.87 -3.34 -14.26
C ILE A 87 -2.46 -3.75 -14.70
N TYR A 88 -2.19 -5.04 -14.84
CA TYR A 88 -0.87 -5.53 -15.25
C TYR A 88 -0.50 -5.07 -16.66
N SER A 89 -1.45 -5.09 -17.59
CA SER A 89 -1.26 -4.57 -18.95
C SER A 89 -1.21 -3.04 -18.97
N LEU A 90 -2.10 -2.36 -18.25
CA LEU A 90 -2.13 -0.90 -18.18
C LEU A 90 -0.86 -0.28 -17.58
N MET A 91 -0.21 -0.99 -16.69
CA MET A 91 1.06 -0.58 -16.07
C MET A 91 2.29 -1.20 -16.74
N ASN A 92 2.11 -1.97 -17.83
CA ASN A 92 3.17 -2.70 -18.53
C ASN A 92 4.00 -3.59 -17.58
N ILE A 93 3.33 -4.23 -16.61
CA ILE A 93 3.96 -5.15 -15.65
C ILE A 93 4.06 -6.52 -16.32
N ARG A 94 5.29 -6.93 -16.60
CA ARG A 94 5.60 -8.25 -17.21
C ARG A 94 6.14 -9.20 -16.16
N ASP A 95 6.05 -10.51 -16.45
CA ASP A 95 6.61 -11.60 -15.64
C ASP A 95 6.13 -11.63 -14.19
N SER A 96 4.91 -11.13 -13.96
CA SER A 96 4.24 -11.15 -12.66
C SER A 96 3.50 -12.48 -12.44
N ARG A 97 3.77 -13.14 -11.33
CA ARG A 97 3.01 -14.33 -10.90
C ARG A 97 1.57 -14.00 -10.45
N LEU A 98 1.29 -12.73 -10.22
CA LEU A 98 -0.04 -12.23 -9.82
C LEU A 98 -0.90 -11.83 -11.02
N SER A 99 -0.34 -11.77 -12.23
CA SER A 99 -1.11 -11.47 -13.45
C SER A 99 -2.14 -12.57 -13.73
N GLY A 100 -3.38 -12.19 -14.04
CA GLY A 100 -4.50 -13.12 -14.25
C GLY A 100 -5.08 -13.73 -12.95
N LYS A 101 -4.74 -13.16 -11.78
CA LYS A 101 -5.22 -13.63 -10.47
C LYS A 101 -6.34 -12.78 -9.88
N GLY A 102 -6.97 -11.91 -10.66
CA GLY A 102 -8.09 -11.08 -10.22
C GLY A 102 -9.22 -11.88 -9.60
N ALA A 103 -9.53 -13.06 -10.15
CA ALA A 103 -10.53 -13.96 -9.58
C ALA A 103 -10.15 -14.44 -8.18
N VAL A 104 -8.88 -14.74 -7.93
CA VAL A 104 -8.40 -15.19 -6.61
C VAL A 104 -8.42 -14.05 -5.59
N PHE A 105 -8.10 -12.82 -5.99
CA PHE A 105 -8.23 -11.64 -5.12
C PHE A 105 -9.71 -11.40 -4.74
N LYS A 106 -10.65 -11.58 -5.67
CA LYS A 106 -12.10 -11.48 -5.38
C LYS A 106 -12.59 -12.64 -4.50
N GLU A 107 -12.11 -13.84 -4.70
CA GLU A 107 -12.38 -14.99 -3.84
C GLU A 107 -11.86 -14.75 -2.40
N ALA A 108 -10.66 -14.17 -2.28
CA ALA A 108 -10.09 -13.79 -0.97
C ALA A 108 -10.95 -12.73 -0.26
N GLU A 109 -11.45 -11.75 -1.00
CA GLU A 109 -12.39 -10.74 -0.49
C GLU A 109 -13.69 -11.38 -0.02
N GLU A 110 -14.29 -12.25 -0.81
CA GLU A 110 -15.54 -12.94 -0.47
C GLU A 110 -15.38 -13.83 0.76
N ARG A 111 -14.32 -14.63 0.82
CA ARG A 111 -14.10 -15.60 1.90
C ARG A 111 -13.68 -14.97 3.23
N TYR A 112 -12.84 -13.96 3.18
CA TYR A 112 -12.19 -13.42 4.38
C TYR A 112 -12.60 -11.97 4.69
N GLY A 113 -13.42 -11.35 3.85
CA GLY A 113 -13.88 -9.97 4.04
C GLY A 113 -12.71 -8.98 4.05
N VAL A 114 -11.73 -9.16 3.17
CA VAL A 114 -10.56 -8.26 3.00
C VAL A 114 -10.56 -7.70 1.59
N ASN A 115 -10.63 -6.39 1.46
CA ASN A 115 -10.75 -5.67 0.20
C ASN A 115 -9.76 -6.13 -0.88
N ALA A 116 -10.25 -6.52 -2.07
CA ALA A 116 -9.44 -7.07 -3.16
C ALA A 116 -8.44 -6.07 -3.74
N LEU A 117 -8.80 -4.78 -3.87
CA LEU A 117 -7.90 -3.72 -4.32
C LEU A 117 -6.74 -3.52 -3.33
N TYR A 118 -7.05 -3.54 -2.04
CA TYR A 118 -6.02 -3.49 -1.00
C TYR A 118 -5.08 -4.71 -1.08
N LEU A 119 -5.63 -5.93 -1.14
CA LEU A 119 -4.80 -7.15 -1.26
C LEU A 119 -3.87 -7.08 -2.46
N MET A 120 -4.37 -6.58 -3.61
CA MET A 120 -3.55 -6.38 -4.80
C MET A 120 -2.45 -5.35 -4.57
N ALA A 121 -2.75 -4.20 -3.99
CA ALA A 121 -1.77 -3.14 -3.72
C ALA A 121 -0.73 -3.56 -2.69
N HIS A 122 -1.14 -4.26 -1.64
CA HIS A 122 -0.25 -4.80 -0.62
C HIS A 122 0.72 -5.84 -1.22
N SER A 123 0.19 -6.82 -1.96
CA SER A 123 1.04 -7.80 -2.63
C SER A 123 1.99 -7.17 -3.65
N ALA A 124 1.57 -6.10 -4.31
CA ALA A 124 2.41 -5.35 -5.25
C ALA A 124 3.62 -4.71 -4.54
N LEU A 125 3.41 -4.09 -3.37
CA LEU A 125 4.48 -3.50 -2.57
C LEU A 125 5.46 -4.57 -2.09
N GLU A 126 4.97 -5.59 -1.39
CA GLU A 126 5.79 -6.60 -0.69
C GLU A 126 6.55 -7.54 -1.64
N SER A 127 6.02 -7.76 -2.84
CA SER A 127 6.60 -8.72 -3.78
C SER A 127 7.12 -8.12 -5.09
N ALA A 128 7.22 -6.78 -5.17
CA ALA A 128 7.51 -6.09 -6.42
C ALA A 128 6.58 -6.56 -7.56
N TRP A 129 5.27 -6.54 -7.30
CA TRP A 129 4.25 -7.05 -8.24
C TRP A 129 4.38 -8.54 -8.55
N GLY A 130 4.70 -9.36 -7.57
CA GLY A 130 4.84 -10.81 -7.74
C GLY A 130 6.11 -11.25 -8.46
N ARG A 131 7.14 -10.39 -8.53
CA ARG A 131 8.39 -10.64 -9.26
C ARG A 131 9.59 -10.89 -8.37
N SER A 132 9.48 -10.65 -7.04
CA SER A 132 10.58 -10.91 -6.11
C SER A 132 10.95 -12.41 -6.07
N GLN A 133 12.18 -12.70 -5.62
CA GLN A 133 12.65 -14.10 -5.51
C GLN A 133 11.76 -14.91 -4.55
N ILE A 134 11.39 -14.32 -3.40
CA ILE A 134 10.49 -14.96 -2.43
C ILE A 134 9.12 -15.26 -3.06
N ALA A 135 8.57 -14.33 -3.82
CA ALA A 135 7.31 -14.54 -4.53
C ALA A 135 7.39 -15.69 -5.54
N LYS A 136 8.52 -15.81 -6.27
CA LYS A 136 8.73 -16.85 -7.28
C LYS A 136 8.91 -18.25 -6.67
N ASP A 137 9.71 -18.35 -5.60
CA ASP A 137 10.11 -19.63 -5.04
C ASP A 137 9.15 -20.14 -3.94
N LYS A 138 8.48 -19.21 -3.25
CA LYS A 138 7.66 -19.54 -2.07
C LYS A 138 6.18 -19.21 -2.24
N ASN A 139 5.76 -18.59 -3.33
CA ASN A 139 4.41 -18.07 -3.52
C ASN A 139 3.95 -17.14 -2.37
N ASN A 140 4.90 -16.45 -1.72
CA ASN A 140 4.66 -15.51 -0.64
C ASN A 140 4.74 -14.08 -1.20
N PHE A 141 3.59 -13.45 -1.34
CA PHE A 141 3.43 -12.13 -1.96
C PHE A 141 3.21 -11.01 -0.95
N PHE A 142 3.16 -11.33 0.34
CA PHE A 142 2.80 -10.41 1.41
C PHE A 142 3.87 -10.34 2.53
N GLY A 143 5.04 -10.91 2.31
CA GLY A 143 6.11 -10.87 3.31
C GLY A 143 5.81 -11.65 4.60
N ILE A 144 4.85 -12.60 4.59
CA ILE A 144 4.47 -13.34 5.80
C ILE A 144 5.65 -14.13 6.33
N ALA A 145 6.00 -13.90 7.62
CA ALA A 145 7.12 -14.50 8.32
C ALA A 145 8.50 -14.24 7.67
N ALA A 146 8.61 -13.23 6.80
CA ALA A 146 9.89 -12.77 6.25
C ALA A 146 10.55 -11.78 7.22
N TYR A 147 11.28 -12.29 8.21
CA TYR A 147 11.94 -11.45 9.22
C TYR A 147 13.18 -10.74 8.66
N ASP A 148 13.42 -9.50 9.06
CA ASP A 148 14.51 -8.65 8.56
C ASP A 148 15.90 -9.28 8.66
N SER A 149 16.13 -10.14 9.68
CA SER A 149 17.41 -10.83 9.88
C SER A 149 17.68 -11.95 8.87
N SER A 150 16.65 -12.55 8.27
CA SER A 150 16.75 -13.66 7.30
C SER A 150 15.50 -13.79 6.43
N PRO A 151 15.14 -12.76 5.62
CA PRO A 151 13.84 -12.68 4.95
C PRO A 151 13.54 -13.89 4.06
N TYR A 152 14.53 -14.34 3.28
CA TYR A 152 14.33 -15.47 2.38
C TYR A 152 14.13 -16.79 3.14
N THR A 153 14.95 -17.07 4.14
CA THR A 153 14.90 -18.35 4.88
C THR A 153 13.64 -18.47 5.71
N SER A 154 13.25 -17.40 6.41
CA SER A 154 12.11 -17.37 7.33
C SER A 154 10.76 -17.27 6.62
N ALA A 155 10.71 -16.68 5.40
CA ALA A 155 9.47 -16.46 4.68
C ALA A 155 8.64 -17.74 4.52
N LYS A 156 7.37 -17.67 4.89
CA LYS A 156 6.41 -18.77 4.73
C LYS A 156 6.30 -19.20 3.27
N LYS A 157 6.33 -20.52 3.02
CA LYS A 157 6.09 -21.09 1.70
C LYS A 157 4.63 -21.54 1.56
N PHE A 158 4.03 -21.25 0.41
CA PHE A 158 2.71 -21.74 0.00
C PHE A 158 2.87 -22.67 -1.20
N ASP A 159 1.94 -23.63 -1.35
CA ASP A 159 2.03 -24.65 -2.40
C ASP A 159 1.91 -24.06 -3.81
N ASP A 160 1.02 -23.07 -3.95
CA ASP A 160 0.76 -22.39 -5.21
C ASP A 160 0.41 -20.91 -4.98
N VAL A 161 0.24 -20.17 -6.09
CA VAL A 161 -0.06 -18.73 -6.08
C VAL A 161 -1.40 -18.45 -5.39
N ASP A 162 -2.40 -19.27 -5.67
CA ASP A 162 -3.77 -19.07 -5.17
C ASP A 162 -3.81 -19.25 -3.65
N LYS A 163 -3.15 -20.31 -3.14
CA LYS A 163 -2.97 -20.52 -1.70
C LYS A 163 -2.14 -19.42 -1.04
N GLY A 164 -1.18 -18.84 -1.76
CA GLY A 164 -0.41 -17.68 -1.31
C GLY A 164 -1.30 -16.46 -1.06
N ILE A 165 -2.18 -16.13 -2.01
CA ILE A 165 -3.12 -15.01 -1.89
C ILE A 165 -4.19 -15.29 -0.82
N LEU A 166 -4.86 -16.44 -0.90
CA LEU A 166 -5.92 -16.80 0.05
C LEU A 166 -5.40 -16.93 1.48
N GLY A 167 -4.25 -17.58 1.66
CA GLY A 167 -3.61 -17.74 2.96
C GLY A 167 -3.17 -16.43 3.58
N ALA A 168 -2.70 -15.49 2.76
CA ALA A 168 -2.35 -14.14 3.22
C ALA A 168 -3.59 -13.34 3.63
N ALA A 169 -4.66 -13.37 2.84
CA ALA A 169 -5.90 -12.69 3.19
C ALA A 169 -6.49 -13.19 4.51
N LYS A 170 -6.50 -14.53 4.71
CA LYS A 170 -6.88 -15.13 5.99
C LYS A 170 -6.01 -14.62 7.13
N TRP A 171 -4.68 -14.65 6.95
CA TRP A 171 -3.73 -14.22 7.98
C TRP A 171 -3.89 -12.74 8.34
N ILE A 172 -4.09 -11.86 7.33
CA ILE A 172 -4.35 -10.44 7.55
C ILE A 172 -5.66 -10.25 8.34
N ARG A 173 -6.71 -10.97 7.97
CA ARG A 173 -7.98 -10.93 8.70
C ARG A 173 -7.81 -11.26 10.16
N GLU A 174 -7.22 -12.43 10.44
CA GLU A 174 -7.09 -12.99 11.79
C GLU A 174 -6.07 -12.25 12.69
N ASN A 175 -5.04 -11.59 12.10
CA ASN A 175 -3.97 -10.98 12.90
C ASN A 175 -4.02 -9.44 12.98
N TYR A 176 -4.85 -8.80 12.15
CA TYR A 176 -4.96 -7.33 12.13
C TYR A 176 -6.41 -6.85 12.17
N ILE A 177 -7.23 -7.23 11.20
CA ILE A 177 -8.57 -6.68 11.05
C ILE A 177 -9.45 -7.05 12.24
N ASP A 178 -9.44 -8.30 12.68
CA ASP A 178 -10.22 -8.78 13.83
C ASP A 178 -9.77 -8.14 15.17
N TYR A 179 -8.58 -7.53 15.19
CA TYR A 179 -8.08 -6.74 16.32
C TYR A 179 -8.28 -5.23 16.14
N GLY A 180 -9.21 -4.81 15.30
CA GLY A 180 -9.55 -3.40 15.09
C GLY A 180 -8.56 -2.62 14.24
N ARG A 181 -7.69 -3.32 13.48
CA ARG A 181 -6.75 -2.71 12.53
C ARG A 181 -7.32 -2.79 11.11
N ASP A 182 -8.50 -2.23 10.92
CA ASP A 182 -9.29 -2.35 9.69
C ASP A 182 -8.94 -1.31 8.61
N HIS A 183 -7.88 -0.54 8.80
CA HIS A 183 -7.36 0.44 7.84
C HIS A 183 -5.82 0.44 7.82
N LEU A 184 -5.21 0.98 6.78
CA LEU A 184 -3.76 1.04 6.64
C LEU A 184 -3.13 1.90 7.74
N GLY A 185 -3.58 3.15 7.84
CA GLY A 185 -3.09 4.09 8.83
C GLY A 185 -1.60 4.45 8.66
N ASN A 186 -1.07 5.04 9.73
CA ASN A 186 0.33 5.45 9.85
C ASN A 186 0.92 4.89 11.14
N LYS A 187 2.06 5.37 11.60
CA LYS A 187 2.70 4.92 12.86
C LYS A 187 1.86 5.16 14.12
N ALA A 188 0.83 5.99 14.07
CA ALA A 188 -0.05 6.26 15.22
C ALA A 188 -1.30 5.38 15.22
N THR A 189 -1.78 4.97 14.04
CA THR A 189 -3.05 4.25 13.89
C THR A 189 -2.97 3.16 12.83
N GLY A 190 -3.95 2.28 12.82
CA GLY A 190 -4.14 1.29 11.78
C GLY A 190 -3.13 0.14 11.78
N MET A 191 -3.06 -0.55 10.66
CA MET A 191 -2.24 -1.74 10.48
C MET A 191 -0.75 -1.41 10.48
N ASN A 192 -0.34 -0.24 9.99
CA ASN A 192 1.07 0.17 9.90
C ASN A 192 1.79 0.17 11.26
N VAL A 193 1.06 0.35 12.36
CA VAL A 193 1.66 0.34 13.73
C VAL A 193 2.36 -0.99 14.02
N LEU A 194 1.80 -2.09 13.53
CA LEU A 194 2.26 -3.45 13.84
C LEU A 194 2.88 -4.18 12.65
N TYR A 195 2.47 -3.85 11.41
CA TYR A 195 2.84 -4.62 10.23
C TYR A 195 4.28 -4.38 9.80
N ALA A 196 4.73 -3.14 9.77
CA ALA A 196 6.04 -2.77 9.25
C ALA A 196 6.76 -1.74 10.13
N SER A 197 8.09 -1.82 10.15
CA SER A 197 8.96 -0.82 10.77
C SER A 197 8.99 0.49 9.97
N ASP A 198 8.73 0.42 8.67
CA ASP A 198 8.64 1.59 7.78
C ASP A 198 7.45 2.48 8.16
N PRO A 199 7.68 3.75 8.57
CA PRO A 199 6.61 4.67 8.96
C PRO A 199 5.68 5.03 7.80
N TYR A 200 6.09 4.85 6.57
CA TYR A 200 5.35 5.18 5.36
C TYR A 200 4.74 3.96 4.66
N TRP A 201 4.81 2.78 5.27
CA TRP A 201 4.30 1.54 4.67
C TRP A 201 2.81 1.64 4.27
N GLY A 202 1.96 2.12 5.17
CA GLY A 202 0.53 2.30 4.89
C GLY A 202 0.28 3.31 3.77
N GLU A 203 1.03 4.40 3.75
CA GLU A 203 0.95 5.44 2.73
C GLU A 203 1.43 4.93 1.35
N LYS A 204 2.47 4.10 1.31
CA LYS A 204 2.93 3.44 0.08
C LYS A 204 1.85 2.55 -0.52
N ILE A 205 1.17 1.74 0.29
CA ILE A 205 0.06 0.90 -0.19
C ILE A 205 -1.12 1.76 -0.64
N ALA A 206 -1.50 2.78 0.13
CA ALA A 206 -2.57 3.71 -0.24
C ALA A 206 -2.29 4.41 -1.57
N SER A 207 -1.04 4.81 -1.81
CA SER A 207 -0.60 5.38 -3.08
C SER A 207 -0.72 4.39 -4.25
N ILE A 208 -0.40 3.12 -4.04
CA ILE A 208 -0.58 2.06 -5.05
C ILE A 208 -2.07 1.84 -5.31
N MET A 209 -2.92 1.77 -4.27
CA MET A 209 -4.38 1.67 -4.42
C MET A 209 -4.93 2.83 -5.25
N MET A 210 -4.52 4.06 -4.95
CA MET A 210 -4.93 5.25 -5.71
C MET A 210 -4.48 5.19 -7.17
N ASN A 211 -3.27 4.70 -7.43
CA ASN A 211 -2.77 4.52 -8.80
C ASN A 211 -3.57 3.47 -9.57
N ILE A 212 -3.86 2.33 -8.95
CA ILE A 212 -4.70 1.28 -9.56
C ILE A 212 -6.10 1.83 -9.82
N ASN A 213 -6.74 2.43 -8.81
CA ASN A 213 -8.08 2.99 -8.90
C ASN A 213 -8.19 4.01 -10.05
N SER A 214 -7.27 4.96 -10.14
CA SER A 214 -7.29 5.97 -11.19
C SER A 214 -7.13 5.41 -12.61
N ARG A 215 -6.39 4.32 -12.77
CA ARG A 215 -6.19 3.65 -14.07
C ARG A 215 -7.36 2.75 -14.46
N LEU A 216 -8.10 2.26 -13.49
CA LEU A 216 -9.27 1.40 -13.71
C LEU A 216 -10.60 2.17 -13.77
N GLY A 217 -10.57 3.50 -13.71
CA GLY A 217 -11.75 4.35 -13.90
C GLY A 217 -12.39 4.87 -12.62
N GLY A 218 -11.73 4.73 -11.45
CA GLY A 218 -12.13 5.43 -10.21
C GLY A 218 -13.41 4.91 -9.55
N LYS A 219 -13.57 3.59 -9.42
CA LYS A 219 -14.79 2.99 -8.84
C LYS A 219 -14.74 2.85 -7.32
N ASP A 220 -13.55 2.87 -6.72
CA ASP A 220 -13.30 2.68 -5.28
C ASP A 220 -12.99 3.98 -4.54
#